data_bcd7532d822a0fdc29c06bb4d8a53f8d
#
_entry.id   bcd7532d822a0fdc29c06bb4d8a53f8d
#
_cell.length_a   1.000
_cell.length_b   1.000
_cell.length_c   1.000
_cell.angle_alpha   90.00
_cell.angle_beta   90.00
_cell.angle_gamma   90.00
#
_symmetry.space_group_name_H-M   'P 1'
#
loop_
_entity.id
_entity.type
_entity.pdbx_description
1 polymer ?
#
loop_
_entity_poly.entity_id
_entity_poly.type
_entity_poly.pdbx_seq_one_letter_code
_entity_poly.pdbx_strand_id
1 'polypeptide(L)'
;MYLKTLTLKGFKSFASATTMRLEPGITCVVGPNGSGKSNVVDALAWVMGEQGAKSLRGGKMEDVIFAGTAGRPPLGRAEVSLTIDNTDGALPIDYTEVTITRTMFRGGGSEYAINGTNCRLLDVQELLSDSGLGREMHVIVGQGQLDTVLRATPEERRGFIEEAAGVLKHRRRKERALRKLETMEANLTRVQDLTGEIRRQLGPLGRQAEAARRAAVIQADARDARLRLLADDLVQLTSLLEQEVADETALIERRSAVENALEDVRTRLSDVERRSAEAAPELTRAQERFVRLQSLRDRLDSTGSVAAEPSVTYAWSGGR
;
A
#
# COMPACT_ATOMS: atom_id res chain seq x y z
N MET A 1 -9.85 -18.44 14.29
CA MET A 1 -10.57 -17.63 13.28
C MET A 1 -11.48 -18.52 12.44
N TYR A 2 -12.75 -18.13 12.23
CA TYR A 2 -13.67 -18.77 11.30
C TYR A 2 -14.69 -17.75 10.76
N LEU A 3 -15.34 -18.08 9.65
CA LEU A 3 -16.40 -17.25 9.09
C LEU A 3 -17.67 -17.48 9.91
N LYS A 4 -18.20 -16.44 10.55
CA LYS A 4 -19.34 -16.53 11.47
C LYS A 4 -20.67 -16.31 10.76
N THR A 5 -20.77 -15.24 9.98
CA THR A 5 -22.00 -14.93 9.23
C THR A 5 -21.68 -14.32 7.87
N LEU A 6 -22.51 -14.67 6.88
CA LEU A 6 -22.54 -14.03 5.57
C LEU A 6 -23.94 -13.49 5.31
N THR A 7 -24.06 -12.17 5.18
CA THR A 7 -25.34 -11.51 4.89
C THR A 7 -25.30 -10.93 3.48
N LEU A 8 -26.28 -11.31 2.67
CA LEU A 8 -26.47 -10.84 1.30
C LEU A 8 -27.75 -10.03 1.19
N LYS A 9 -27.72 -8.89 0.52
CA LYS A 9 -28.88 -8.04 0.27
C LYS A 9 -28.76 -7.42 -1.12
N GLY A 10 -29.75 -7.68 -1.96
CA GLY A 10 -29.73 -7.18 -3.34
C GLY A 10 -28.64 -7.79 -4.22
N PHE A 11 -28.00 -8.88 -3.81
CA PHE A 11 -26.91 -9.52 -4.53
C PHE A 11 -27.43 -10.66 -5.41
N LYS A 12 -27.26 -10.55 -6.70
CA LYS A 12 -27.67 -11.54 -7.73
C LYS A 12 -29.11 -12.05 -7.49
N SER A 13 -29.27 -13.30 -7.05
CA SER A 13 -30.57 -13.91 -6.76
C SER A 13 -31.16 -13.54 -5.39
N PHE A 14 -30.37 -12.90 -4.52
CA PHE A 14 -30.80 -12.56 -3.16
C PHE A 14 -31.36 -11.12 -3.08
N ALA A 15 -32.63 -10.97 -3.51
CA ALA A 15 -33.30 -9.66 -3.48
C ALA A 15 -33.52 -9.13 -2.04
N SER A 16 -33.92 -10.01 -1.12
CA SER A 16 -34.11 -9.70 0.30
C SER A 16 -32.85 -9.99 1.09
N ALA A 17 -32.68 -9.34 2.23
CA ALA A 17 -31.58 -9.65 3.13
C ALA A 17 -31.66 -11.12 3.58
N THR A 18 -30.62 -11.87 3.30
CA THR A 18 -30.48 -13.28 3.67
C THR A 18 -29.19 -13.43 4.46
N THR A 19 -29.30 -13.91 5.68
CA THR A 19 -28.14 -14.14 6.56
C THR A 19 -27.93 -15.64 6.71
N MET A 20 -26.72 -16.08 6.39
CA MET A 20 -26.23 -17.43 6.59
C MET A 20 -25.34 -17.46 7.81
N ARG A 21 -25.64 -18.31 8.77
CA ARG A 21 -24.74 -18.58 9.90
C ARG A 21 -23.88 -19.76 9.55
N LEU A 22 -22.58 -19.58 9.77
CA LEU A 22 -21.57 -20.58 9.49
C LEU A 22 -21.00 -21.01 10.85
N GLU A 23 -21.13 -22.28 11.14
CA GLU A 23 -20.59 -22.85 12.39
C GLU A 23 -19.13 -23.28 12.18
N PRO A 24 -18.33 -23.37 13.25
CA PRO A 24 -16.98 -23.91 13.15
C PRO A 24 -16.98 -25.31 12.53
N GLY A 25 -16.03 -25.56 11.63
CA GLY A 25 -15.93 -26.84 10.92
C GLY A 25 -16.47 -26.77 9.48
N ILE A 26 -17.17 -27.79 9.05
CA ILE A 26 -17.65 -27.92 7.66
C ILE A 26 -19.12 -27.49 7.57
N THR A 27 -19.37 -26.47 6.76
CA THR A 27 -20.73 -26.05 6.39
C THR A 27 -21.03 -26.44 4.96
N CYS A 28 -22.12 -27.14 4.73
CA CYS A 28 -22.57 -27.59 3.41
C CYS A 28 -23.80 -26.80 2.95
N VAL A 29 -23.71 -26.15 1.79
CA VAL A 29 -24.82 -25.44 1.15
C VAL A 29 -25.41 -26.33 0.06
N VAL A 30 -26.60 -26.85 0.30
CA VAL A 30 -27.32 -27.81 -0.61
C VAL A 30 -28.57 -27.17 -1.22
N GLY A 31 -28.95 -27.63 -2.38
CA GLY A 31 -30.19 -27.21 -3.04
C GLY A 31 -30.22 -27.61 -4.53
N PRO A 32 -31.33 -27.46 -5.21
CA PRO A 32 -31.48 -27.79 -6.63
C PRO A 32 -30.65 -26.85 -7.52
N ASN A 33 -30.47 -27.21 -8.79
CA ASN A 33 -29.79 -26.33 -9.76
C ASN A 33 -30.58 -25.03 -9.93
N GLY A 34 -29.87 -23.89 -10.03
CA GLY A 34 -30.50 -22.58 -10.13
C GLY A 34 -30.90 -21.92 -8.79
N SER A 35 -30.80 -22.63 -7.65
CA SER A 35 -31.20 -22.09 -6.33
C SER A 35 -30.30 -20.99 -5.77
N GLY A 36 -29.23 -20.62 -6.47
CA GLY A 36 -28.31 -19.56 -6.02
C GLY A 36 -27.10 -20.04 -5.21
N LYS A 37 -26.85 -21.34 -5.06
CA LYS A 37 -25.68 -21.90 -4.33
C LYS A 37 -24.36 -21.25 -4.73
N SER A 38 -24.11 -21.17 -6.03
CA SER A 38 -22.89 -20.55 -6.56
C SER A 38 -22.85 -19.03 -6.33
N ASN A 39 -24.01 -18.37 -6.15
CA ASN A 39 -24.03 -16.94 -5.85
C ASN A 39 -23.57 -16.65 -4.41
N VAL A 40 -23.63 -17.63 -3.51
CA VAL A 40 -23.06 -17.53 -2.15
C VAL A 40 -21.53 -17.47 -2.22
N VAL A 41 -20.93 -18.34 -3.03
CA VAL A 41 -19.47 -18.35 -3.26
C VAL A 41 -19.03 -17.06 -3.95
N ASP A 42 -19.81 -16.61 -4.96
CA ASP A 42 -19.53 -15.33 -5.63
C ASP A 42 -19.62 -14.14 -4.66
N ALA A 43 -20.58 -14.15 -3.74
CA ALA A 43 -20.71 -13.09 -2.73
C ALA A 43 -19.52 -13.07 -1.77
N LEU A 44 -19.05 -14.25 -1.37
CA LEU A 44 -17.86 -14.39 -0.51
C LEU A 44 -16.63 -13.85 -1.22
N ALA A 45 -16.36 -14.26 -2.46
CA ALA A 45 -15.27 -13.73 -3.26
C ALA A 45 -15.38 -12.21 -3.45
N TRP A 46 -16.61 -11.75 -3.70
CA TRP A 46 -16.85 -10.34 -3.96
C TRP A 46 -16.58 -9.45 -2.74
N VAL A 47 -17.06 -9.83 -1.55
CA VAL A 47 -16.82 -9.05 -0.32
C VAL A 47 -15.37 -9.06 0.09
N MET A 48 -14.63 -10.14 -0.20
CA MET A 48 -13.19 -10.26 0.04
C MET A 48 -12.32 -9.48 -0.96
N GLY A 49 -12.94 -8.81 -1.94
CA GLY A 49 -12.24 -7.86 -2.80
C GLY A 49 -12.06 -8.29 -4.26
N GLU A 50 -12.80 -9.30 -4.75
CA GLU A 50 -12.77 -9.65 -6.17
C GLU A 50 -13.28 -8.48 -7.03
N GLN A 51 -12.49 -8.13 -8.07
CA GLN A 51 -12.74 -7.02 -8.98
C GLN A 51 -13.05 -7.50 -10.41
N GLY A 52 -12.87 -8.78 -10.69
CA GLY A 52 -13.15 -9.36 -11.99
C GLY A 52 -14.64 -9.66 -12.16
N ALA A 53 -15.36 -8.95 -13.03
CA ALA A 53 -16.75 -9.29 -13.34
C ALA A 53 -16.89 -10.72 -13.89
N LYS A 54 -15.91 -11.17 -14.69
CA LYS A 54 -15.85 -12.53 -15.24
C LYS A 54 -15.71 -13.60 -14.16
N SER A 55 -14.91 -13.35 -13.14
CA SER A 55 -14.74 -14.26 -11.99
C SER A 55 -16.07 -14.47 -11.25
N LEU A 56 -16.92 -13.45 -11.27
CA LEU A 56 -18.26 -13.48 -10.70
C LEU A 56 -19.34 -13.87 -11.72
N ARG A 57 -18.97 -14.40 -12.86
CA ARG A 57 -19.89 -14.84 -13.93
C ARG A 57 -20.80 -13.72 -14.44
N GLY A 58 -20.34 -12.47 -14.42
CA GLY A 58 -20.99 -11.28 -14.96
C GLY A 58 -20.24 -10.70 -16.15
N GLY A 59 -20.91 -9.87 -16.94
CA GLY A 59 -20.29 -9.07 -18.00
C GLY A 59 -19.72 -7.75 -17.47
N LYS A 60 -20.43 -7.17 -16.50
CA LYS A 60 -20.05 -5.94 -15.79
C LYS A 60 -20.13 -6.15 -14.28
N MET A 61 -19.47 -5.30 -13.52
CA MET A 61 -19.50 -5.42 -12.06
C MET A 61 -20.90 -5.15 -11.48
N GLU A 62 -21.68 -4.29 -12.11
CA GLU A 62 -23.07 -3.98 -11.74
C GLU A 62 -24.02 -5.17 -11.88
N ASP A 63 -23.63 -6.21 -12.63
CA ASP A 63 -24.43 -7.44 -12.78
C ASP A 63 -24.54 -8.24 -11.48
N VAL A 64 -23.78 -7.90 -10.46
CA VAL A 64 -23.95 -8.45 -9.10
C VAL A 64 -25.20 -7.92 -8.41
N ILE A 65 -25.78 -6.79 -8.90
CA ILE A 65 -27.00 -6.22 -8.34
C ILE A 65 -28.21 -6.97 -8.87
N PHE A 66 -29.14 -7.29 -7.99
CA PHE A 66 -30.39 -7.95 -8.36
C PHE A 66 -31.12 -7.23 -9.52
N ALA A 67 -31.25 -7.92 -10.63
CA ALA A 67 -31.79 -7.36 -11.88
C ALA A 67 -33.31 -7.24 -11.92
N GLY A 68 -33.99 -7.78 -10.90
CA GLY A 68 -35.44 -7.89 -10.88
C GLY A 68 -35.96 -9.23 -11.40
N THR A 69 -37.23 -9.50 -11.13
CA THR A 69 -38.01 -10.63 -11.64
C THR A 69 -39.40 -10.14 -12.02
N ALA A 70 -40.22 -11.00 -12.63
CA ALA A 70 -41.61 -10.66 -12.98
C ALA A 70 -42.45 -10.13 -11.79
N GLY A 71 -42.08 -10.49 -10.55
CA GLY A 71 -42.80 -10.08 -9.34
C GLY A 71 -42.02 -9.07 -8.45
N ARG A 72 -40.80 -8.69 -8.81
CA ARG A 72 -39.99 -7.76 -8.01
C ARG A 72 -39.16 -6.83 -8.90
N PRO A 73 -39.20 -5.50 -8.65
CA PRO A 73 -38.40 -4.56 -9.43
C PRO A 73 -36.91 -4.75 -9.17
N PRO A 74 -36.06 -4.29 -10.10
CA PRO A 74 -34.62 -4.29 -9.91
C PRO A 74 -34.22 -3.37 -8.74
N LEU A 75 -33.15 -3.72 -8.04
CA LEU A 75 -32.64 -2.95 -6.92
C LEU A 75 -31.57 -1.94 -7.36
N GLY A 76 -31.42 -0.87 -6.61
CA GLY A 76 -30.42 0.19 -6.86
C GLY A 76 -29.04 -0.15 -6.34
N ARG A 77 -28.89 -1.12 -5.42
CA ARG A 77 -27.62 -1.53 -4.82
C ARG A 77 -27.60 -3.00 -4.43
N ALA A 78 -26.40 -3.53 -4.36
CA ALA A 78 -26.09 -4.80 -3.69
C ALA A 78 -25.20 -4.54 -2.48
N GLU A 79 -25.43 -5.28 -1.41
CA GLU A 79 -24.65 -5.19 -0.18
C GLU A 79 -24.35 -6.62 0.32
N VAL A 80 -23.09 -6.88 0.62
CA VAL A 80 -22.67 -8.14 1.23
C VAL A 80 -21.82 -7.82 2.44
N SER A 81 -22.16 -8.44 3.56
CA SER A 81 -21.42 -8.32 4.81
C SER A 81 -20.93 -9.69 5.25
N LEU A 82 -19.65 -9.80 5.54
CA LEU A 82 -18.97 -10.98 6.07
C LEU A 82 -18.47 -10.69 7.46
N THR A 83 -18.96 -11.44 8.45
CA THR A 83 -18.45 -11.37 9.83
C THR A 83 -17.54 -12.55 10.09
N ILE A 84 -16.36 -12.25 10.58
CA ILE A 84 -15.28 -13.18 10.91
C ILE A 84 -15.09 -13.16 12.43
N ASP A 85 -15.05 -14.31 13.04
CA ASP A 85 -14.62 -14.48 14.44
C ASP A 85 -13.09 -14.33 14.50
N ASN A 86 -12.63 -13.40 15.32
CA ASN A 86 -11.22 -13.08 15.53
C ASN A 86 -10.80 -13.23 17.00
N THR A 87 -11.43 -14.12 17.73
CA THR A 87 -11.12 -14.35 19.16
C THR A 87 -9.69 -14.86 19.37
N ASP A 88 -9.10 -15.48 18.36
CA ASP A 88 -7.70 -15.95 18.34
C ASP A 88 -6.69 -14.89 17.89
N GLY A 89 -7.14 -13.67 17.53
CA GLY A 89 -6.26 -12.58 17.11
C GLY A 89 -5.54 -12.81 15.76
N ALA A 90 -6.08 -13.68 14.90
CA ALA A 90 -5.47 -13.98 13.60
C ALA A 90 -5.50 -12.81 12.64
N LEU A 91 -6.51 -11.94 12.74
CA LEU A 91 -6.55 -10.66 12.03
C LEU A 91 -5.82 -9.60 12.86
N PRO A 92 -4.93 -8.79 12.25
CA PRO A 92 -4.16 -7.76 12.95
C PRO A 92 -5.00 -6.51 13.27
N ILE A 93 -6.09 -6.69 13.99
CA ILE A 93 -7.02 -5.65 14.42
C ILE A 93 -7.58 -5.99 15.80
N ASP A 94 -7.72 -4.99 16.68
CA ASP A 94 -8.13 -5.16 18.08
C ASP A 94 -9.65 -5.35 18.26
N TYR A 95 -10.22 -6.27 17.50
CA TYR A 95 -11.63 -6.64 17.61
C TYR A 95 -11.78 -8.16 17.65
N THR A 96 -12.64 -8.65 18.51
CA THR A 96 -13.00 -10.08 18.59
C THR A 96 -13.87 -10.56 17.45
N GLU A 97 -14.59 -9.64 16.83
CA GLU A 97 -15.36 -9.88 15.60
C GLU A 97 -15.05 -8.78 14.58
N VAL A 98 -14.81 -9.17 13.35
CA VAL A 98 -14.53 -8.26 12.24
C VAL A 98 -15.58 -8.44 11.17
N THR A 99 -16.34 -7.39 10.91
CA THR A 99 -17.35 -7.37 9.84
C THR A 99 -16.85 -6.53 8.68
N ILE A 100 -16.65 -7.18 7.55
CA ILE A 100 -16.30 -6.53 6.28
C ILE A 100 -17.58 -6.38 5.47
N THR A 101 -17.88 -5.18 5.04
CA THR A 101 -19.05 -4.89 4.21
C THR A 101 -18.61 -4.27 2.88
N ARG A 102 -19.19 -4.76 1.79
CA ARG A 102 -19.06 -4.13 0.47
C ARG A 102 -20.43 -3.77 -0.05
N THR A 103 -20.56 -2.53 -0.50
CA THR A 103 -21.79 -2.03 -1.15
C THR A 103 -21.46 -1.59 -2.58
N MET A 104 -22.28 -1.96 -3.53
CA MET A 104 -22.21 -1.57 -4.94
C MET A 104 -23.47 -0.86 -5.35
N PHE A 105 -23.36 0.29 -5.98
CA PHE A 105 -24.46 1.09 -6.48
C PHE A 105 -24.64 0.91 -7.98
N ARG A 106 -25.87 0.87 -8.46
CA ARG A 106 -26.19 0.75 -9.89
C ARG A 106 -25.71 1.95 -10.72
N GLY A 107 -25.59 3.12 -10.09
CA GLY A 107 -25.00 4.32 -10.71
C GLY A 107 -23.48 4.29 -10.82
N GLY A 108 -22.84 3.19 -10.45
CA GLY A 108 -21.39 3.04 -10.37
C GLY A 108 -20.83 3.35 -8.98
N GLY A 109 -19.65 2.85 -8.71
CA GLY A 109 -18.97 2.99 -7.43
C GLY A 109 -19.20 1.81 -6.48
N SER A 110 -18.17 1.52 -5.71
CA SER A 110 -18.15 0.47 -4.69
C SER A 110 -17.58 1.04 -3.41
N GLU A 111 -18.28 0.85 -2.31
CA GLU A 111 -17.84 1.27 -0.98
C GLU A 111 -17.48 0.04 -0.15
N TYR A 112 -16.48 0.21 0.69
CA TYR A 112 -16.04 -0.80 1.64
C TYR A 112 -16.07 -0.26 3.05
N ALA A 113 -16.41 -1.09 4.01
CA ALA A 113 -16.37 -0.76 5.42
C ALA A 113 -15.84 -1.94 6.24
N ILE A 114 -15.11 -1.64 7.29
CA ILE A 114 -14.69 -2.59 8.33
C ILE A 114 -15.32 -2.13 9.64
N ASN A 115 -16.12 -2.99 10.24
CA ASN A 115 -16.90 -2.69 11.45
C ASN A 115 -17.70 -1.37 11.36
N GLY A 116 -18.29 -1.10 10.17
CA GLY A 116 -19.06 0.10 9.90
C GLY A 116 -18.24 1.34 9.56
N THR A 117 -16.92 1.30 9.67
CA THR A 117 -16.03 2.41 9.30
C THR A 117 -15.62 2.27 7.82
N ASN A 118 -15.86 3.32 7.04
CA ASN A 118 -15.49 3.33 5.63
C ASN A 118 -13.97 3.18 5.45
N CYS A 119 -13.57 2.33 4.52
CA CYS A 119 -12.18 2.04 4.22
C CYS A 119 -11.98 1.86 2.70
N ARG A 120 -10.74 1.68 2.28
CA ARG A 120 -10.40 1.39 0.89
C ARG A 120 -10.34 -0.11 0.66
N LEU A 121 -10.54 -0.53 -0.59
CA LEU A 121 -10.35 -1.93 -0.98
C LEU A 121 -8.97 -2.47 -0.54
N LEU A 122 -7.94 -1.64 -0.62
CA LEU A 122 -6.59 -2.04 -0.24
C LEU A 122 -6.49 -2.40 1.24
N ASP A 123 -7.20 -1.67 2.11
CA ASP A 123 -7.20 -1.90 3.55
C ASP A 123 -7.86 -3.27 3.87
N VAL A 124 -8.96 -3.60 3.17
CA VAL A 124 -9.59 -4.93 3.27
C VAL A 124 -8.64 -6.03 2.78
N GLN A 125 -7.98 -5.80 1.64
CA GLN A 125 -7.04 -6.78 1.09
C GLN A 125 -5.81 -6.98 1.99
N GLU A 126 -5.29 -5.93 2.57
CA GLU A 126 -4.17 -6.02 3.53
C GLU A 126 -4.58 -6.76 4.80
N LEU A 127 -5.75 -6.44 5.36
CA LEU A 127 -6.28 -7.12 6.52
C LEU A 127 -6.44 -8.64 6.30
N LEU A 128 -7.04 -9.03 5.18
CA LEU A 128 -7.26 -10.44 4.85
C LEU A 128 -5.98 -11.16 4.43
N SER A 129 -5.06 -10.47 3.77
CA SER A 129 -3.78 -11.05 3.32
C SER A 129 -2.90 -11.52 4.49
N ASP A 130 -2.94 -10.80 5.61
CA ASP A 130 -2.14 -11.12 6.78
C ASP A 130 -2.66 -12.35 7.54
N SER A 131 -3.93 -12.71 7.36
CA SER A 131 -4.58 -13.87 8.00
C SER A 131 -4.60 -15.14 7.14
N GLY A 132 -4.04 -15.09 5.93
CA GLY A 132 -4.15 -16.19 4.97
C GLY A 132 -5.51 -16.29 4.26
N LEU A 133 -6.45 -15.41 4.56
CA LEU A 133 -7.74 -15.27 3.85
C LEU A 133 -7.64 -14.31 2.65
N GLY A 134 -6.45 -14.14 2.08
CA GLY A 134 -6.21 -13.26 0.94
C GLY A 134 -7.09 -13.57 -0.28
N ARG A 135 -7.07 -12.67 -1.22
CA ARG A 135 -7.92 -12.60 -2.42
C ARG A 135 -7.86 -13.80 -3.36
N GLU A 136 -6.93 -14.72 -3.17
CA GLU A 136 -6.51 -15.60 -4.26
C GLU A 136 -6.96 -17.08 -4.09
N MET A 137 -6.73 -17.88 -5.10
CA MET A 137 -7.35 -19.16 -5.44
C MET A 137 -7.29 -20.27 -4.36
N HIS A 138 -6.48 -20.16 -3.33
CA HIS A 138 -6.39 -21.20 -2.29
C HIS A 138 -7.51 -21.10 -1.24
N VAL A 139 -8.14 -19.93 -1.11
CA VAL A 139 -9.25 -19.73 -0.15
C VAL A 139 -10.61 -20.03 -0.76
N ILE A 140 -10.81 -19.64 -2.03
CA ILE A 140 -12.06 -19.89 -2.75
C ILE A 140 -11.74 -20.65 -4.03
N VAL A 141 -12.00 -21.95 -4.01
CA VAL A 141 -11.84 -22.80 -5.20
C VAL A 141 -13.14 -22.79 -5.98
N GLY A 142 -13.22 -21.92 -6.99
CA GLY A 142 -14.37 -21.86 -7.90
C GLY A 142 -14.46 -23.09 -8.80
N GLN A 143 -15.63 -23.30 -9.38
CA GLN A 143 -15.88 -24.37 -10.34
C GLN A 143 -14.95 -24.23 -11.56
N GLY A 144 -14.17 -25.25 -11.88
CA GLY A 144 -13.18 -25.27 -12.99
C GLY A 144 -11.82 -24.69 -12.64
N GLN A 145 -11.65 -24.04 -11.50
CA GLN A 145 -10.34 -23.48 -11.09
C GLN A 145 -9.33 -24.57 -10.69
N LEU A 146 -9.80 -25.71 -10.21
CA LEU A 146 -8.94 -26.83 -9.89
C LEU A 146 -8.13 -27.31 -11.12
N ASP A 147 -8.77 -27.38 -12.29
CA ASP A 147 -8.09 -27.71 -13.54
C ASP A 147 -7.02 -26.69 -13.92
N THR A 148 -7.25 -25.43 -13.64
CA THR A 148 -6.25 -24.36 -13.87
C THR A 148 -5.03 -24.55 -13.01
N VAL A 149 -5.19 -24.91 -11.73
CA VAL A 149 -4.07 -25.20 -10.82
C VAL A 149 -3.31 -26.45 -11.24
N LEU A 150 -4.03 -27.50 -11.62
CA LEU A 150 -3.41 -28.77 -12.04
C LEU A 150 -2.62 -28.64 -13.35
N ARG A 151 -3.09 -27.79 -14.28
CA ARG A 151 -2.44 -27.53 -15.57
C ARG A 151 -1.49 -26.33 -15.55
N ALA A 152 -1.39 -25.64 -14.42
CA ALA A 152 -0.53 -24.47 -14.26
C ALA A 152 0.94 -24.77 -14.54
N THR A 153 1.64 -23.81 -15.11
CA THR A 153 3.09 -23.85 -15.30
C THR A 153 3.83 -23.88 -13.95
N PRO A 154 5.09 -24.30 -13.90
CA PRO A 154 5.88 -24.29 -12.66
C PRO A 154 5.90 -22.91 -11.99
N GLU A 155 5.99 -21.85 -12.78
CA GLU A 155 5.99 -20.45 -12.31
C GLU A 155 4.65 -20.06 -11.66
N GLU A 156 3.54 -20.45 -12.27
CA GLU A 156 2.20 -20.21 -11.75
C GLU A 156 1.95 -21.01 -10.46
N ARG A 157 2.37 -22.30 -10.43
CA ARG A 157 2.29 -23.15 -9.23
C ARG A 157 3.09 -22.55 -8.06
N ARG A 158 4.28 -22.01 -8.37
CA ARG A 158 5.08 -21.30 -7.38
C ARG A 158 4.32 -20.10 -6.80
N GLY A 159 3.56 -19.37 -7.64
CA GLY A 159 2.69 -18.27 -7.21
C GLY A 159 1.70 -18.72 -6.15
N PHE A 160 1.02 -19.85 -6.36
CA PHE A 160 0.06 -20.41 -5.38
C PHE A 160 0.72 -20.82 -4.06
N ILE A 161 1.93 -21.40 -4.13
CA ILE A 161 2.68 -21.80 -2.93
C ILE A 161 3.13 -20.55 -2.15
N GLU A 162 3.67 -19.55 -2.84
CA GLU A 162 4.13 -18.29 -2.23
C GLU A 162 2.95 -17.54 -1.59
N GLU A 163 1.78 -17.66 -2.16
CA GLU A 163 0.55 -17.06 -1.63
C GLU A 163 0.07 -17.79 -0.37
N ALA A 164 -0.06 -19.12 -0.43
CA ALA A 164 -0.43 -19.92 0.72
C ALA A 164 0.55 -19.76 1.89
N ALA A 165 1.83 -19.47 1.58
CA ALA A 165 2.85 -19.16 2.57
C ALA A 165 2.82 -17.71 3.10
N GLY A 166 1.90 -16.85 2.61
CA GLY A 166 1.82 -15.43 2.99
C GLY A 166 2.99 -14.56 2.51
N VAL A 167 3.83 -15.08 1.62
CA VAL A 167 5.05 -14.39 1.13
C VAL A 167 4.75 -13.36 0.04
N LEU A 168 3.58 -13.43 -0.57
CA LEU A 168 3.19 -12.59 -1.71
C LEU A 168 3.21 -11.09 -1.39
N LYS A 169 2.87 -10.70 -0.16
CA LYS A 169 2.95 -9.33 0.33
C LYS A 169 4.39 -8.80 0.30
N HIS A 170 5.33 -9.59 0.77
CA HIS A 170 6.76 -9.23 0.77
C HIS A 170 7.32 -9.15 -0.65
N ARG A 171 6.93 -10.05 -1.53
CA ARG A 171 7.30 -10.03 -2.95
C ARG A 171 6.78 -8.78 -3.63
N ARG A 172 5.50 -8.44 -3.47
CA ARG A 172 4.90 -7.22 -4.03
C ARG A 172 5.58 -5.95 -3.50
N ARG A 173 5.94 -5.90 -2.21
CA ARG A 173 6.73 -4.80 -1.63
C ARG A 173 8.12 -4.72 -2.25
N LYS A 174 8.81 -5.86 -2.40
CA LYS A 174 10.11 -5.94 -3.07
C LYS A 174 10.03 -5.45 -4.51
N GLU A 175 9.06 -5.91 -5.29
CA GLU A 175 8.87 -5.50 -6.69
C GLU A 175 8.58 -4.00 -6.82
N ARG A 176 7.76 -3.43 -5.92
CA ARG A 176 7.54 -1.98 -5.88
C ARG A 176 8.81 -1.22 -5.53
N ALA A 177 9.59 -1.72 -4.56
CA ALA A 177 10.86 -1.11 -4.18
C ALA A 177 11.86 -1.17 -5.33
N LEU A 178 11.97 -2.29 -6.02
CA LEU A 178 12.85 -2.44 -7.19
C LEU A 178 12.46 -1.48 -8.32
N ARG A 179 11.17 -1.39 -8.68
CA ARG A 179 10.70 -0.40 -9.67
C ARG A 179 11.01 1.03 -9.27
N LYS A 180 10.88 1.34 -7.96
CA LYS A 180 11.22 2.66 -7.45
C LYS A 180 12.71 2.93 -7.54
N LEU A 181 13.55 1.92 -7.26
CA LEU A 181 15.01 2.01 -7.42
C LEU A 181 15.39 2.22 -8.88
N GLU A 182 14.80 1.49 -9.81
CA GLU A 182 15.00 1.64 -11.25
C GLU A 182 14.66 3.06 -11.74
N THR A 183 13.52 3.60 -11.27
CA THR A 183 13.13 4.97 -11.55
C THR A 183 14.11 5.98 -10.94
N MET A 184 14.61 5.73 -9.73
CA MET A 184 15.61 6.58 -9.08
C MET A 184 16.94 6.54 -9.81
N GLU A 185 17.37 5.39 -10.31
CA GLU A 185 18.61 5.23 -11.09
C GLU A 185 18.55 6.02 -12.40
N ALA A 186 17.42 5.94 -13.12
CA ALA A 186 17.18 6.77 -14.30
C ALA A 186 17.21 8.27 -13.97
N ASN A 187 16.59 8.68 -12.86
CA ASN A 187 16.64 10.07 -12.41
C ASN A 187 18.06 10.50 -12.00
N LEU A 188 18.82 9.62 -11.34
CA LEU A 188 20.21 9.89 -10.96
C LEU A 188 21.07 10.13 -12.21
N THR A 189 20.96 9.27 -13.22
CA THR A 189 21.65 9.44 -14.50
C THR A 189 21.31 10.77 -15.13
N ARG A 190 20.02 11.12 -15.17
CA ARG A 190 19.59 12.44 -15.68
C ARG A 190 20.17 13.61 -14.91
N VAL A 191 20.24 13.52 -13.58
CA VAL A 191 20.85 14.56 -12.72
C VAL A 191 22.35 14.65 -12.98
N GLN A 192 23.02 13.52 -13.15
CA GLN A 192 24.45 13.49 -13.51
C GLN A 192 24.70 14.14 -14.86
N ASP A 193 23.89 13.85 -15.87
CA ASP A 193 23.98 14.47 -17.19
C ASP A 193 23.76 15.99 -17.13
N LEU A 194 22.72 16.43 -16.40
CA LEU A 194 22.45 17.86 -16.18
C LEU A 194 23.61 18.53 -15.42
N THR A 195 24.16 17.87 -14.44
CA THR A 195 25.31 18.39 -13.69
C THR A 195 26.54 18.52 -14.59
N GLY A 196 26.75 17.52 -15.46
CA GLY A 196 27.82 17.56 -16.47
C GLY A 196 27.62 18.70 -17.49
N GLU A 197 26.38 18.90 -17.92
CA GLU A 197 26.00 20.00 -18.82
C GLU A 197 26.26 21.38 -18.17
N ILE A 198 25.76 21.58 -16.95
CA ILE A 198 25.97 22.81 -16.19
C ILE A 198 27.47 23.08 -15.98
N ARG A 199 28.26 22.04 -15.61
CA ARG A 199 29.73 22.19 -15.45
C ARG A 199 30.38 22.59 -16.76
N ARG A 200 29.97 22.04 -17.89
CA ARG A 200 30.47 22.44 -19.21
C ARG A 200 30.12 23.88 -19.53
N GLN A 201 28.93 24.34 -19.18
CA GLN A 201 28.48 25.73 -19.39
C GLN A 201 29.18 26.73 -18.44
N LEU A 202 29.50 26.30 -17.21
CA LEU A 202 30.22 27.14 -16.22
C LEU A 202 31.63 27.50 -16.67
N GLY A 203 32.32 26.62 -17.40
CA GLY A 203 33.66 26.91 -17.91
C GLY A 203 33.71 28.11 -18.85
N PRO A 204 32.91 28.16 -19.93
CA PRO A 204 32.80 29.35 -20.80
C PRO A 204 32.32 30.60 -20.05
N LEU A 205 31.31 30.45 -19.16
CA LEU A 205 30.77 31.55 -18.35
C LEU A 205 31.83 32.11 -17.38
N GLY A 206 32.65 31.24 -16.78
CA GLY A 206 33.78 31.67 -15.94
C GLY A 206 34.79 32.49 -16.71
N ARG A 207 35.14 32.06 -17.94
CA ARG A 207 36.05 32.86 -18.82
C ARG A 207 35.41 34.17 -19.24
N GLN A 208 34.11 34.19 -19.58
CA GLN A 208 33.37 35.41 -19.91
C GLN A 208 33.31 36.36 -18.70
N ALA A 209 33.07 35.85 -17.49
CA ALA A 209 33.04 36.62 -16.27
C ALA A 209 34.44 37.19 -15.96
N GLU A 210 35.51 36.42 -16.22
CA GLU A 210 36.87 36.88 -16.05
C GLU A 210 37.25 37.94 -17.09
N ALA A 211 36.87 37.74 -18.37
CA ALA A 211 37.05 38.74 -19.39
C ALA A 211 36.24 40.02 -19.09
N ALA A 212 35.00 39.86 -18.59
CA ALA A 212 34.17 40.99 -18.20
C ALA A 212 34.75 41.73 -16.97
N ARG A 213 35.35 41.02 -16.00
CA ARG A 213 36.04 41.63 -14.88
C ARG A 213 37.28 42.40 -15.35
N ARG A 214 38.08 41.82 -16.24
CA ARG A 214 39.23 42.53 -16.83
C ARG A 214 38.79 43.77 -17.64
N ALA A 215 37.73 43.62 -18.44
CA ALA A 215 37.14 44.74 -19.18
C ALA A 215 36.60 45.81 -18.19
N ALA A 216 35.99 45.41 -17.08
CA ALA A 216 35.48 46.33 -16.08
C ALA A 216 36.65 47.11 -15.38
N VAL A 217 37.77 46.43 -15.11
CA VAL A 217 38.98 47.10 -14.58
C VAL A 217 39.54 48.08 -15.58
N ILE A 218 39.70 47.67 -16.84
CA ILE A 218 40.24 48.57 -17.88
C ILE A 218 39.27 49.77 -18.12
N GLN A 219 37.94 49.49 -18.08
CA GLN A 219 36.94 50.55 -18.18
C GLN A 219 36.94 51.46 -16.92
N ALA A 220 37.19 50.91 -15.72
CA ALA A 220 37.32 51.70 -14.51
C ALA A 220 38.56 52.59 -14.58
N ASP A 221 39.71 52.03 -14.99
CA ASP A 221 40.95 52.79 -15.19
C ASP A 221 40.79 53.89 -16.24
N ALA A 222 40.13 53.57 -17.35
CA ALA A 222 39.82 54.56 -18.39
C ALA A 222 38.81 55.60 -17.90
N ARG A 223 37.90 55.19 -17.04
CA ARG A 223 36.90 56.04 -16.40
C ARG A 223 37.56 56.94 -15.34
N ASP A 224 38.45 56.39 -14.51
CA ASP A 224 39.25 57.14 -13.52
C ASP A 224 40.15 58.17 -14.16
N ALA A 225 40.78 57.83 -15.28
CA ALA A 225 41.50 58.81 -16.09
C ALA A 225 40.57 59.96 -16.60
N ARG A 226 39.30 59.60 -16.89
CA ARG A 226 38.27 60.56 -17.33
C ARG A 226 37.63 61.30 -16.14
N LEU A 227 37.52 60.62 -14.98
CA LEU A 227 36.92 61.15 -13.72
C LEU A 227 37.83 62.13 -13.00
N ARG A 228 39.14 62.03 -13.16
CA ARG A 228 40.08 63.08 -12.76
C ARG A 228 39.84 64.41 -13.44
N LEU A 229 39.07 64.36 -14.54
CA LEU A 229 38.63 65.53 -15.28
C LEU A 229 37.24 66.05 -14.87
N LEU A 230 36.49 65.24 -14.14
CA LEU A 230 35.10 65.55 -13.77
C LEU A 230 34.90 65.30 -12.28
N ALA A 231 35.20 66.28 -11.44
CA ALA A 231 35.12 66.23 -9.98
C ALA A 231 33.69 65.99 -9.43
N ASP A 232 32.67 66.25 -10.27
CA ASP A 232 31.26 66.09 -9.86
C ASP A 232 30.79 64.63 -9.84
N ASP A 233 31.40 63.72 -10.60
CA ASP A 233 31.00 62.32 -10.57
C ASP A 233 31.40 61.57 -9.29
N LEU A 234 32.40 62.10 -8.55
CA LEU A 234 32.90 61.48 -7.32
C LEU A 234 31.85 61.45 -6.23
N VAL A 235 30.98 62.49 -6.16
CA VAL A 235 29.90 62.58 -5.18
C VAL A 235 28.78 61.53 -5.49
N GLN A 236 28.49 61.30 -6.75
CA GLN A 236 27.51 60.27 -7.15
C GLN A 236 28.06 58.85 -6.86
N LEU A 237 29.37 58.59 -7.07
CA LEU A 237 29.96 57.31 -6.78
C LEU A 237 30.02 57.02 -5.27
N THR A 238 30.25 58.04 -4.46
CA THR A 238 30.21 57.88 -2.98
C THR A 238 28.83 57.56 -2.49
N SER A 239 27.79 58.19 -3.04
CA SER A 239 26.40 57.91 -2.71
C SER A 239 25.94 56.48 -3.13
N LEU A 240 26.44 55.99 -4.27
CA LEU A 240 26.20 54.65 -4.73
C LEU A 240 26.88 53.60 -3.82
N LEU A 241 28.11 53.86 -3.38
CA LEU A 241 28.84 52.99 -2.46
C LEU A 241 28.14 52.89 -1.09
N GLU A 242 27.61 54.00 -0.58
CA GLU A 242 26.83 54.05 0.66
C GLU A 242 25.52 53.21 0.54
N GLN A 243 24.91 53.23 -0.61
CA GLN A 243 23.69 52.44 -0.87
C GLN A 243 23.99 50.93 -0.94
N GLU A 244 25.10 50.50 -1.61
CA GLU A 244 25.49 49.08 -1.64
C GLU A 244 25.89 48.55 -0.24
N VAL A 245 26.50 49.35 0.60
CA VAL A 245 26.81 48.98 1.99
C VAL A 245 25.55 48.81 2.82
N ALA A 246 24.52 49.63 2.57
CA ALA A 246 23.23 49.47 3.23
C ALA A 246 22.48 48.19 2.75
N ASP A 247 22.56 47.91 1.47
CA ASP A 247 21.98 46.69 0.90
C ASP A 247 22.73 45.43 1.36
N GLU A 248 24.06 45.48 1.48
CA GLU A 248 24.86 44.37 2.01
C GLU A 248 24.50 44.05 3.45
N THR A 249 24.33 45.07 4.29
CA THR A 249 23.89 44.87 5.69
C THR A 249 22.52 44.22 5.78
N ALA A 250 21.57 44.60 4.92
CA ALA A 250 20.25 43.99 4.85
C ALA A 250 20.30 42.51 4.39
N LEU A 251 21.24 42.21 3.45
CA LEU A 251 21.45 40.82 2.99
C LEU A 251 22.11 39.93 4.04
N ILE A 252 23.06 40.50 4.84
CA ILE A 252 23.69 39.79 5.96
C ILE A 252 22.67 39.48 7.05
N GLU A 253 21.78 40.43 7.39
CA GLU A 253 20.69 40.18 8.35
C GLU A 253 19.75 39.07 7.86
N ARG A 254 19.43 39.09 6.57
CA ARG A 254 18.56 38.06 5.97
C ARG A 254 19.24 36.70 5.97
N ARG A 255 20.57 36.63 5.71
CA ARG A 255 21.34 35.40 5.78
C ARG A 255 21.33 34.83 7.20
N SER A 256 21.59 35.69 8.20
CA SER A 256 21.55 35.29 9.61
C SER A 256 20.21 34.74 10.04
N ALA A 257 19.11 35.34 9.60
CA ALA A 257 17.77 34.84 9.89
C ALA A 257 17.49 33.44 9.28
N VAL A 258 17.99 33.21 8.07
CA VAL A 258 17.89 31.90 7.39
C VAL A 258 18.78 30.85 8.07
N GLU A 259 19.98 31.23 8.48
CA GLU A 259 20.92 30.35 9.22
C GLU A 259 20.30 29.91 10.56
N ASN A 260 19.69 30.83 11.30
CA ASN A 260 19.00 30.53 12.56
C ASN A 260 17.79 29.60 12.35
N ALA A 261 17.00 29.82 11.29
CA ALA A 261 15.89 28.94 10.95
C ALA A 261 16.38 27.53 10.57
N LEU A 262 17.51 27.44 9.90
CA LEU A 262 18.14 26.15 9.55
C LEU A 262 18.58 25.38 10.80
N GLU A 263 19.18 26.07 11.77
CA GLU A 263 19.60 25.47 13.05
C GLU A 263 18.40 24.96 13.87
N ASP A 264 17.29 25.72 13.88
CA ASP A 264 16.05 25.29 14.54
C ASP A 264 15.48 24.02 13.87
N VAL A 265 15.49 23.98 12.55
CA VAL A 265 15.03 22.79 11.80
C VAL A 265 15.96 21.59 12.06
N ARG A 266 17.27 21.78 12.11
CA ARG A 266 18.24 20.71 12.41
C ARG A 266 18.05 20.17 13.83
N THR A 267 17.81 21.05 14.78
CA THR A 267 17.51 20.66 16.17
C THR A 267 16.24 19.84 16.26
N ARG A 268 15.17 20.25 15.55
CA ARG A 268 13.91 19.48 15.47
C ARG A 268 14.11 18.15 14.78
N LEU A 269 14.89 18.11 13.71
CA LEU A 269 15.21 16.86 13.01
C LEU A 269 15.95 15.90 13.94
N SER A 270 17.00 16.37 14.61
CA SER A 270 17.74 15.57 15.59
C SER A 270 16.85 15.03 16.72
N ASP A 271 15.88 15.83 17.19
CA ASP A 271 14.94 15.41 18.23
C ASP A 271 13.96 14.33 17.73
N VAL A 272 13.50 14.46 16.49
CA VAL A 272 12.67 13.45 15.83
C VAL A 272 13.45 12.16 15.57
N GLU A 273 14.68 12.26 15.08
CA GLU A 273 15.57 11.12 14.86
C GLU A 273 15.88 10.39 16.18
N ARG A 274 16.17 11.13 17.25
CA ARG A 274 16.36 10.55 18.59
C ARG A 274 15.14 9.79 19.08
N ARG A 275 13.94 10.40 18.99
CA ARG A 275 12.67 9.74 19.36
C ARG A 275 12.40 8.49 18.52
N SER A 276 12.71 8.55 17.25
CA SER A 276 12.59 7.40 16.35
C SER A 276 13.54 6.27 16.75
N ALA A 277 14.79 6.62 17.06
CA ALA A 277 15.78 5.65 17.52
C ALA A 277 15.45 5.05 18.90
N GLU A 278 14.87 5.84 19.81
CA GLU A 278 14.39 5.37 21.11
C GLU A 278 13.22 4.39 21.00
N ALA A 279 12.31 4.64 20.03
CA ALA A 279 11.14 3.79 19.79
C ALA A 279 11.47 2.48 19.02
N ALA A 280 12.50 2.51 18.16
CA ALA A 280 12.89 1.38 17.32
C ALA A 280 13.15 0.08 18.11
N PRO A 281 13.89 0.07 19.23
CA PRO A 281 14.15 -1.16 19.99
C PRO A 281 12.90 -1.71 20.68
N GLU A 282 11.95 -0.86 21.04
CA GLU A 282 10.68 -1.34 21.61
C GLU A 282 9.83 -2.04 20.54
N LEU A 283 9.78 -1.47 19.34
CA LEU A 283 9.12 -2.07 18.20
C LEU A 283 9.74 -3.44 17.85
N THR A 284 11.07 -3.48 17.79
CA THR A 284 11.80 -4.74 17.51
C THR A 284 11.52 -5.81 18.56
N ARG A 285 11.55 -5.44 19.84
CA ARG A 285 11.22 -6.38 20.95
C ARG A 285 9.78 -6.87 20.88
N ALA A 286 8.85 -5.99 20.50
CA ALA A 286 7.45 -6.37 20.32
C ALA A 286 7.28 -7.36 19.15
N GLN A 287 7.97 -7.11 18.03
CA GLN A 287 7.99 -8.00 16.87
C GLN A 287 8.62 -9.36 17.19
N GLU A 288 9.75 -9.39 17.88
CA GLU A 288 10.40 -10.63 18.30
C GLU A 288 9.53 -11.45 19.23
N ARG A 289 8.87 -10.79 20.20
CA ARG A 289 7.91 -11.46 21.10
C ARG A 289 6.74 -12.05 20.32
N PHE A 290 6.21 -11.30 19.37
CA PHE A 290 5.11 -11.75 18.54
C PHE A 290 5.50 -13.00 17.73
N VAL A 291 6.63 -12.95 17.01
CA VAL A 291 7.15 -14.09 16.23
C VAL A 291 7.39 -15.32 17.14
N ARG A 292 7.94 -15.10 18.34
CA ARG A 292 8.20 -16.18 19.29
C ARG A 292 6.91 -16.82 19.80
N LEU A 293 5.91 -16.02 20.11
CA LEU A 293 4.59 -16.51 20.53
C LEU A 293 3.90 -17.26 19.39
N GLN A 294 4.01 -16.77 18.18
CA GLN A 294 3.47 -17.43 16.99
C GLN A 294 4.12 -18.81 16.76
N SER A 295 5.46 -18.88 16.85
CA SER A 295 6.18 -20.15 16.70
C SER A 295 5.86 -21.16 17.82
N LEU A 296 5.65 -20.67 19.05
CA LEU A 296 5.21 -21.52 20.18
C LEU A 296 3.80 -22.07 19.96
N ARG A 297 2.89 -21.26 19.47
CA ARG A 297 1.54 -21.68 19.12
C ARG A 297 1.58 -22.78 18.06
N ASP A 298 2.30 -22.54 16.95
CA ASP A 298 2.38 -23.48 15.83
C ASP A 298 3.01 -24.82 16.24
N ARG A 299 3.95 -24.79 17.21
CA ARG A 299 4.49 -26.01 17.82
C ARG A 299 3.46 -26.73 18.72
N LEU A 300 2.67 -25.99 19.48
CA LEU A 300 1.60 -26.58 20.30
C LEU A 300 0.50 -27.18 19.42
N ASP A 301 0.10 -26.48 18.37
CA ASP A 301 -0.90 -26.98 17.41
C ASP A 301 -0.41 -28.24 16.68
N SER A 302 0.87 -28.28 16.27
CA SER A 302 1.46 -29.47 15.65
C SER A 302 1.58 -30.65 16.62
N THR A 303 1.93 -30.39 17.90
CA THR A 303 1.95 -31.45 18.91
C THR A 303 0.55 -31.91 19.30
N GLY A 304 -0.42 -31.01 19.30
CA GLY A 304 -1.83 -31.33 19.52
C GLY A 304 -2.42 -32.19 18.38
N SER A 305 -2.08 -31.89 17.14
CA SER A 305 -2.53 -32.68 15.98
C SER A 305 -1.91 -34.08 15.97
N VAL A 306 -0.63 -34.21 16.32
CA VAL A 306 0.07 -35.52 16.44
C VAL A 306 -0.52 -36.34 17.60
N ALA A 307 -0.92 -35.70 18.70
CA ALA A 307 -1.56 -36.38 19.82
C ALA A 307 -3.02 -36.82 19.55
N ALA A 308 -3.66 -36.20 18.55
CA ALA A 308 -5.03 -36.49 18.14
C ALA A 308 -5.15 -37.57 17.03
N GLU A 309 -4.05 -38.04 16.46
CA GLU A 309 -4.09 -39.17 15.54
C GLU A 309 -4.40 -40.47 16.29
N PRO A 310 -5.51 -41.15 15.97
CA PRO A 310 -5.82 -42.43 16.57
C PRO A 310 -4.79 -43.47 16.07
N SER A 311 -4.12 -44.14 17.04
CA SER A 311 -3.25 -45.25 16.76
C SER A 311 -4.01 -46.36 16.01
N VAL A 312 -3.75 -46.50 14.74
CA VAL A 312 -4.25 -47.63 13.95
C VAL A 312 -3.45 -48.85 14.35
N THR A 313 -4.05 -49.64 15.22
CA THR A 313 -3.57 -50.98 15.55
C THR A 313 -3.81 -51.91 14.35
N TYR A 314 -2.76 -52.25 13.63
CA TYR A 314 -2.83 -53.32 12.66
C TYR A 314 -2.94 -54.65 13.40
N ALA A 315 -4.14 -55.23 13.41
CA ALA A 315 -4.32 -56.62 13.77
C ALA A 315 -3.82 -57.51 12.64
N TRP A 316 -2.71 -58.18 12.88
CA TRP A 316 -2.19 -59.25 12.04
C TRP A 316 -3.04 -60.47 12.25
N SER A 317 -3.91 -60.88 11.31
CA SER A 317 -4.54 -62.17 11.28
C SER A 317 -3.77 -63.05 10.27
N GLY A 318 -2.91 -63.90 10.76
CA GLY A 318 -2.40 -65.02 10.00
C GLY A 318 -3.46 -66.12 9.91
N GLY A 319 -3.51 -66.81 8.77
CA GLY A 319 -4.26 -68.02 8.68
C GLY A 319 -4.59 -68.48 7.29
N ARG A 320 -3.72 -69.36 6.73
CA ARG A 320 -3.91 -70.42 5.71
C ARG A 320 -4.18 -70.03 4.28
#